data_55484c4f69ccee87df443c52ec276327
#
_entry.id   55484c4f69ccee87df443c52ec276327
#
_cell.length_a   1.000
_cell.length_b   1.000
_cell.length_c   1.000
_cell.angle_alpha   90.00
_cell.angle_beta   90.00
_cell.angle_gamma   90.00
#
_symmetry.space_group_name_H-M   'P 1'
#
loop_
_entity.id
_entity.type
_entity.pdbx_description
1 polymer ?
#
loop_
_entity_poly.entity_id
_entity_poly.type
_entity_poly.pdbx_seq_one_letter_code
_entity_poly.pdbx_strand_id
1 'polypeptide(L)'
;METFEKSIIINALPEKVFEYIDDPMNDPEWMIGMVEVHEVEGPPGVGRHFRWTFKMVGVPLKGQSTTIEHVPNRRTVTESQGGVSSTWAADVESEGEGTKLTMKVEYAIPVPVLGKLAEQLISKQNQRNLESSMETIKEMLEA
;
A
#
# COMPACT_ATOMS: atom_id res chain seq x y z
N MET A 1 -6.33 14.13 -8.57
CA MET A 1 -6.12 12.97 -7.69
C MET A 1 -6.34 11.69 -8.49
N GLU A 2 -5.40 10.78 -8.40
CA GLU A 2 -5.48 9.50 -9.08
C GLU A 2 -6.07 8.45 -8.15
N THR A 3 -6.89 7.54 -8.70
CA THR A 3 -7.51 6.46 -7.93
C THR A 3 -7.34 5.15 -8.69
N PHE A 4 -6.83 4.14 -8.00
CA PHE A 4 -6.71 2.78 -8.54
C PHE A 4 -7.30 1.78 -7.56
N GLU A 5 -7.95 0.77 -8.10
CA GLU A 5 -8.50 -0.33 -7.30
C GLU A 5 -8.24 -1.64 -8.02
N LYS A 6 -7.68 -2.59 -7.30
CA LYS A 6 -7.38 -3.94 -7.81
C LYS A 6 -7.70 -4.98 -6.77
N SER A 7 -8.10 -6.16 -7.24
CA SER A 7 -8.35 -7.33 -6.40
C SER A 7 -7.54 -8.50 -6.90
N ILE A 8 -7.15 -9.37 -5.96
CA ILE A 8 -6.42 -10.60 -6.26
C ILE A 8 -6.89 -11.71 -5.31
N ILE A 9 -6.89 -12.94 -5.82
CA ILE A 9 -7.22 -14.11 -5.01
C ILE A 9 -5.91 -14.74 -4.55
N ILE A 10 -5.80 -14.94 -3.24
CA ILE A 10 -4.61 -15.51 -2.60
C ILE A 10 -5.01 -16.82 -1.90
N ASN A 11 -4.26 -17.87 -2.16
CA ASN A 11 -4.49 -19.18 -1.53
C ASN A 11 -3.85 -19.21 -0.14
N ALA A 12 -4.40 -18.41 0.76
CA ALA A 12 -4.01 -18.33 2.16
C ALA A 12 -5.20 -17.84 2.97
N LEU A 13 -5.21 -18.11 4.28
CA LEU A 13 -6.31 -17.69 5.15
C LEU A 13 -6.37 -16.16 5.29
N PRO A 14 -7.57 -15.58 5.42
CA PRO A 14 -7.72 -14.13 5.59
C PRO A 14 -6.87 -13.55 6.73
N GLU A 15 -6.77 -14.24 7.85
CA GLU A 15 -5.96 -13.80 8.99
C GLU A 15 -4.48 -13.68 8.62
N LYS A 16 -4.00 -14.60 7.80
CA LYS A 16 -2.61 -14.63 7.36
C LYS A 16 -2.31 -13.49 6.39
N VAL A 17 -3.23 -13.26 5.45
CA VAL A 17 -3.12 -12.17 4.49
C VAL A 17 -3.14 -10.83 5.22
N PHE A 18 -4.09 -10.66 6.14
CA PHE A 18 -4.24 -9.41 6.89
C PHE A 18 -3.02 -9.13 7.75
N GLU A 19 -2.55 -10.12 8.50
CA GLU A 19 -1.36 -9.98 9.36
C GLU A 19 -0.14 -9.50 8.57
N TYR A 20 0.04 -10.02 7.36
CA TYR A 20 1.17 -9.64 6.52
C TYR A 20 1.06 -8.20 6.03
N ILE A 21 -0.09 -7.80 5.47
CA ILE A 21 -0.26 -6.46 4.90
C ILE A 21 -0.43 -5.37 5.97
N ASP A 22 -0.86 -5.75 7.17
CA ASP A 22 -1.09 -4.81 8.26
C ASP A 22 0.21 -4.35 8.94
N ASP A 23 1.28 -5.10 8.80
CA ASP A 23 2.58 -4.74 9.35
C ASP A 23 3.36 -3.85 8.37
N PRO A 24 3.51 -2.56 8.65
CA PRO A 24 4.18 -1.64 7.73
C PRO A 24 5.65 -1.98 7.50
N MET A 25 6.28 -2.74 8.40
CA MET A 25 7.67 -3.17 8.19
C MET A 25 7.80 -4.15 7.04
N ASN A 26 6.70 -4.77 6.60
CA ASN A 26 6.68 -5.63 5.43
C ASN A 26 6.52 -4.86 4.11
N ASP A 27 6.12 -3.59 4.17
CA ASP A 27 5.84 -2.82 2.96
C ASP A 27 6.99 -2.81 1.95
N PRO A 28 8.26 -2.64 2.35
CA PRO A 28 9.35 -2.70 1.39
C PRO A 28 9.51 -4.04 0.67
N GLU A 29 8.97 -5.12 1.24
CA GLU A 29 9.06 -6.45 0.64
C GLU A 29 8.14 -6.63 -0.56
N TRP A 30 6.98 -5.96 -0.55
CA TRP A 30 5.97 -6.18 -1.58
C TRP A 30 5.59 -4.93 -2.35
N MET A 31 5.71 -3.75 -1.76
CA MET A 31 5.28 -2.50 -2.38
C MET A 31 6.39 -1.92 -3.25
N ILE A 32 6.20 -1.97 -4.57
CA ILE A 32 7.17 -1.40 -5.51
C ILE A 32 7.30 0.09 -5.27
N GLY A 33 8.54 0.55 -5.10
CA GLY A 33 8.84 1.95 -4.81
C GLY A 33 9.09 2.24 -3.34
N MET A 34 8.56 1.43 -2.44
CA MET A 34 8.80 1.61 -1.01
C MET A 34 10.22 1.13 -0.67
N VAL A 35 11.09 2.07 -0.36
CA VAL A 35 12.50 1.79 -0.08
C VAL A 35 12.71 1.43 1.38
N GLU A 36 12.07 2.16 2.27
CA GLU A 36 12.30 2.05 3.71
C GLU A 36 11.06 2.46 4.49
N VAL A 37 10.78 1.73 5.55
CA VAL A 37 9.80 2.07 6.58
C VAL A 37 10.51 2.07 7.92
N HIS A 38 10.34 3.11 8.71
CA HIS A 38 10.98 3.24 10.01
C HIS A 38 10.11 4.05 10.97
N GLU A 39 10.54 4.11 12.23
CA GLU A 39 9.83 4.83 13.30
C GLU A 39 8.36 4.43 13.39
N VAL A 40 8.10 3.11 13.39
CA VAL A 40 6.76 2.58 13.59
C VAL A 40 6.39 2.75 15.06
N GLU A 41 5.33 3.49 15.33
CA GLU A 41 4.88 3.78 16.69
C GLU A 41 3.40 3.43 16.87
N GLY A 42 3.10 2.86 18.02
CA GLY A 42 1.75 2.44 18.40
C GLY A 42 1.46 0.97 18.08
N PRO A 43 0.50 0.39 18.80
CA PRO A 43 0.05 -0.98 18.52
C PRO A 43 -0.75 -1.03 17.21
N PRO A 44 -0.94 -2.24 16.64
CA PRO A 44 -1.81 -2.38 15.47
C PRO A 44 -3.18 -1.78 15.76
N GLY A 45 -3.64 -0.90 14.86
CA GLY A 45 -4.93 -0.23 15.04
C GLY A 45 -4.89 1.23 14.65
N VAL A 46 -6.02 1.90 14.87
CA VAL A 46 -6.14 3.33 14.59
C VAL A 46 -5.15 4.12 15.44
N GLY A 47 -4.45 5.07 14.80
CA GLY A 47 -3.45 5.91 15.44
C GLY A 47 -2.03 5.42 15.29
N ARG A 48 -1.80 4.17 14.87
CA ARG A 48 -0.46 3.70 14.54
C ARG A 48 0.10 4.53 13.41
N HIS A 49 1.34 4.96 13.55
CA HIS A 49 1.98 5.77 12.52
C HIS A 49 3.42 5.35 12.30
N PHE A 50 3.92 5.67 11.11
CA PHE A 50 5.28 5.32 10.72
C PHE A 50 5.78 6.30 9.65
N ARG A 51 7.10 6.33 9.45
CA ARG A 51 7.75 7.12 8.41
C ARG A 51 8.24 6.23 7.29
N TRP A 52 8.28 6.79 6.08
CA TRP A 52 8.69 6.04 4.90
C TRP A 52 9.48 6.89 3.92
N THR A 53 10.24 6.19 3.08
CA THR A 53 10.88 6.73 1.88
C THR A 53 10.37 5.94 0.69
N PHE A 54 9.82 6.63 -0.27
CA PHE A 54 9.23 6.05 -1.48
C PHE A 54 9.86 6.69 -2.70
N LYS A 55 10.28 5.87 -3.68
CA LYS A 55 10.81 6.37 -4.95
C LYS A 55 9.73 6.36 -6.02
N MET A 56 9.49 7.54 -6.61
CA MET A 56 8.57 7.69 -7.72
C MET A 56 9.37 8.24 -8.91
N VAL A 57 9.46 7.43 -9.99
CA VAL A 57 10.28 7.75 -11.18
C VAL A 57 11.72 8.11 -10.78
N GLY A 58 12.30 7.33 -9.85
CA GLY A 58 13.66 7.54 -9.36
C GLY A 58 13.84 8.68 -8.36
N VAL A 59 12.78 9.46 -8.09
CA VAL A 59 12.85 10.58 -7.14
C VAL A 59 12.47 10.07 -5.74
N PRO A 60 13.35 10.18 -4.74
CA PRO A 60 13.01 9.78 -3.38
C PRO A 60 12.09 10.80 -2.72
N LEU A 61 10.97 10.32 -2.19
CA LEU A 61 9.97 11.13 -1.50
C LEU A 61 9.84 10.58 -0.08
N LYS A 62 9.82 11.47 0.91
CA LYS A 62 9.71 11.08 2.31
C LYS A 62 8.39 11.57 2.89
N GLY A 63 7.80 10.76 3.74
CA GLY A 63 6.55 11.13 4.38
C GLY A 63 6.24 10.24 5.58
N GLN A 64 5.02 10.37 6.04
CA GLN A 64 4.51 9.58 7.15
C GLN A 64 3.10 9.12 6.86
N SER A 65 2.74 7.99 7.45
CA SER A 65 1.40 7.41 7.34
C SER A 65 0.81 7.16 8.71
N THR A 66 -0.50 7.30 8.80
CA THR A 66 -1.26 7.02 10.02
C THR A 66 -2.42 6.12 9.68
N THR A 67 -2.66 5.09 10.48
CA THR A 67 -3.83 4.23 10.33
C THR A 67 -5.06 4.99 10.83
N ILE A 68 -6.06 5.14 9.97
CA ILE A 68 -7.28 5.88 10.27
C ILE A 68 -8.51 4.98 10.42
N GLU A 69 -8.43 3.75 9.93
CA GLU A 69 -9.49 2.76 10.09
C GLU A 69 -8.84 1.37 10.20
N HIS A 70 -9.32 0.56 11.11
CA HIS A 70 -8.76 -0.76 11.36
C HIS A 70 -9.80 -1.72 11.92
N VAL A 71 -10.15 -2.73 11.11
CA VAL A 71 -11.04 -3.81 11.51
C VAL A 71 -10.22 -5.10 11.34
N PRO A 72 -9.79 -5.74 12.42
CA PRO A 72 -8.93 -6.92 12.35
C PRO A 72 -9.44 -7.98 11.39
N ASN A 73 -8.56 -8.46 10.53
CA ASN A 73 -8.80 -9.50 9.52
C ASN A 73 -9.83 -9.11 8.44
N ARG A 74 -10.16 -7.81 8.34
CA ARG A 74 -11.15 -7.34 7.37
C ARG A 74 -10.72 -6.10 6.60
N ARG A 75 -10.26 -5.07 7.30
CA ARG A 75 -9.99 -3.79 6.65
C ARG A 75 -8.96 -2.97 7.39
N THR A 76 -8.06 -2.36 6.67
CA THR A 76 -7.16 -1.35 7.20
C THR A 76 -7.04 -0.20 6.19
N VAL A 77 -7.06 1.01 6.70
CA VAL A 77 -6.92 2.22 5.89
C VAL A 77 -5.83 3.10 6.50
N THR A 78 -4.86 3.48 5.67
CA THR A 78 -3.80 4.41 6.06
C THR A 78 -3.87 5.67 5.22
N GLU A 79 -3.58 6.78 5.86
CA GLU A 79 -3.49 8.08 5.22
C GLU A 79 -2.05 8.57 5.30
N SER A 80 -1.50 8.98 4.17
CA SER A 80 -0.10 9.40 4.06
C SER A 80 -0.01 10.88 3.77
N GLN A 81 0.99 11.52 4.35
CA GLN A 81 1.30 12.94 4.18
C GLN A 81 2.80 13.12 4.00
N GLY A 82 3.19 14.26 3.44
CA GLY A 82 4.58 14.57 3.15
C GLY A 82 4.86 14.60 1.66
N GLY A 83 5.86 13.85 1.20
CA GLY A 83 6.22 13.81 -0.21
C GLY A 83 5.13 13.33 -1.15
N VAL A 84 4.26 12.46 -0.67
CA VAL A 84 3.06 12.02 -1.40
C VAL A 84 1.89 12.04 -0.45
N SER A 85 0.78 12.65 -0.86
CA SER A 85 -0.48 12.57 -0.13
C SER A 85 -1.28 11.41 -0.72
N SER A 86 -1.66 10.45 0.10
CA SER A 86 -2.37 9.28 -0.37
C SER A 86 -3.25 8.67 0.71
N THR A 87 -4.22 7.88 0.26
CA THR A 87 -5.03 7.03 1.12
C THR A 87 -5.01 5.62 0.54
N TRP A 88 -4.61 4.65 1.36
CA TRP A 88 -4.58 3.24 1.01
C TRP A 88 -5.61 2.49 1.82
N ALA A 89 -6.53 1.84 1.14
CA ALA A 89 -7.52 0.97 1.76
C ALA A 89 -7.26 -0.47 1.31
N ALA A 90 -7.16 -1.37 2.26
CA ALA A 90 -7.03 -2.80 1.99
C ALA A 90 -8.20 -3.53 2.63
N ASP A 91 -8.94 -4.27 1.81
CA ASP A 91 -10.07 -5.09 2.25
C ASP A 91 -9.73 -6.56 2.03
N VAL A 92 -9.98 -7.35 3.05
CA VAL A 92 -9.72 -8.80 3.06
C VAL A 92 -11.02 -9.51 3.32
N GLU A 93 -11.37 -10.43 2.43
CA GLU A 93 -12.56 -11.25 2.62
C GLU A 93 -12.31 -12.71 2.22
N SER A 94 -13.00 -13.61 2.91
CA SER A 94 -12.92 -15.03 2.61
C SER A 94 -13.53 -15.29 1.24
N GLU A 95 -12.86 -16.10 0.41
CA GLU A 95 -13.38 -16.53 -0.88
C GLU A 95 -13.00 -17.98 -1.14
N GLY A 96 -13.99 -18.87 -1.07
CA GLY A 96 -13.73 -20.31 -1.12
C GLY A 96 -12.81 -20.71 0.02
N GLU A 97 -11.70 -21.40 -0.31
CA GLU A 97 -10.68 -21.78 0.67
C GLU A 97 -9.58 -20.74 0.81
N GLY A 98 -9.66 -19.66 0.04
CA GLY A 98 -8.66 -18.61 0.01
C GLY A 98 -9.21 -17.26 0.45
N THR A 99 -8.56 -16.22 -0.02
CA THR A 99 -8.84 -14.85 0.36
C THR A 99 -8.87 -13.96 -0.87
N LYS A 100 -9.83 -13.05 -0.91
CA LYS A 100 -9.84 -11.95 -1.87
C LYS A 100 -9.28 -10.72 -1.18
N LEU A 101 -8.17 -10.22 -1.69
CA LEU A 101 -7.55 -8.97 -1.25
C LEU A 101 -7.89 -7.89 -2.26
N THR A 102 -8.49 -6.80 -1.79
CA THR A 102 -8.79 -5.64 -2.62
C THR A 102 -8.04 -4.44 -2.05
N MET A 103 -7.27 -3.78 -2.90
CA MET A 103 -6.57 -2.55 -2.51
C MET A 103 -7.06 -1.39 -3.35
N LYS A 104 -7.42 -0.30 -2.68
CA LYS A 104 -7.80 0.95 -3.31
C LYS A 104 -6.82 2.02 -2.87
N VAL A 105 -6.21 2.69 -3.84
CA VAL A 105 -5.22 3.74 -3.59
C VAL A 105 -5.70 5.03 -4.23
N GLU A 106 -5.78 6.08 -3.42
CA GLU A 106 -6.04 7.43 -3.89
C GLU A 106 -4.80 8.24 -3.56
N TYR A 107 -4.24 8.95 -4.54
CA TYR A 107 -3.04 9.74 -4.31
C TYR A 107 -2.97 10.95 -5.23
N ALA A 108 -2.21 11.95 -4.79
CA ALA A 108 -1.91 13.13 -5.59
C ALA A 108 -0.48 13.02 -6.11
N ILE A 109 -0.30 13.15 -7.43
CA ILE A 109 1.03 13.14 -8.02
C ILE A 109 1.71 14.46 -7.62
N PRO A 110 2.94 14.42 -7.04
CA PRO A 110 3.64 15.63 -6.63
C PRO A 110 4.23 16.38 -7.84
N VAL A 111 3.36 16.99 -8.65
CA VAL A 111 3.72 17.70 -9.88
C VAL A 111 4.84 18.73 -9.70
N PRO A 112 4.86 19.55 -8.61
CA PRO A 112 5.95 20.52 -8.41
C PRO A 112 7.33 19.86 -8.29
N VAL A 113 7.38 18.61 -7.83
CA VAL A 113 8.63 17.86 -7.65
C VAL A 113 9.01 17.06 -8.90
N LEU A 114 8.02 16.44 -9.54
CA LEU A 114 8.24 15.50 -10.64
C LEU A 114 8.04 16.09 -12.02
N GLY A 115 7.34 17.20 -12.12
CA GLY A 115 7.04 17.87 -13.38
C GLY A 115 5.74 17.43 -14.02
N LYS A 116 5.10 18.34 -14.73
CA LYS A 116 3.79 18.16 -15.33
C LYS A 116 3.75 17.12 -16.45
N LEU A 117 4.86 17.03 -17.21
CA LEU A 117 4.94 16.12 -18.35
C LEU A 117 5.02 14.66 -17.93
N ALA A 118 5.42 14.38 -16.70
CA ALA A 118 5.53 13.03 -16.19
C ALA A 118 4.20 12.47 -15.70
N GLU A 119 3.19 13.32 -15.49
CA GLU A 119 1.95 12.93 -14.84
C GLU A 119 1.26 11.72 -15.43
N GLN A 120 1.08 11.69 -16.77
CA GLN A 120 0.41 10.56 -17.42
C GLN A 120 1.23 9.28 -17.39
N LEU A 121 2.55 9.39 -17.55
CA LEU A 121 3.44 8.24 -17.50
C LEU A 121 3.50 7.65 -16.11
N ILE A 122 3.51 8.51 -15.09
CA ILE A 122 3.54 8.10 -13.69
C ILE A 122 2.25 7.37 -13.34
N SER A 123 1.09 7.88 -13.77
CA SER A 123 -0.19 7.25 -13.51
C SER A 123 -0.24 5.81 -14.02
N LYS A 124 0.19 5.59 -15.26
CA LYS A 124 0.24 4.24 -15.85
C LYS A 124 1.23 3.34 -15.13
N GLN A 125 2.40 3.88 -14.78
CA GLN A 125 3.42 3.11 -14.10
C GLN A 125 2.97 2.71 -12.68
N ASN A 126 2.32 3.61 -11.96
CA ASN A 126 1.82 3.32 -10.63
C ASN A 126 0.71 2.27 -10.64
N GLN A 127 -0.13 2.28 -11.66
CA GLN A 127 -1.15 1.25 -11.81
C GLN A 127 -0.52 -0.14 -12.03
N ARG A 128 0.50 -0.22 -12.89
CA ARG A 128 1.27 -1.46 -13.09
C ARG A 128 1.99 -1.89 -11.83
N ASN A 129 2.56 -0.93 -11.11
CA ASN A 129 3.27 -1.21 -9.86
C ASN A 129 2.32 -1.77 -8.80
N LEU A 130 1.09 -1.27 -8.72
CA LEU A 130 0.10 -1.83 -7.80
C LEU A 130 -0.21 -3.28 -8.15
N GLU A 131 -0.46 -3.58 -9.42
CA GLU A 131 -0.72 -4.94 -9.87
C GLU A 131 0.45 -5.87 -9.52
N SER A 132 1.67 -5.45 -9.84
CA SER A 132 2.88 -6.24 -9.55
C SER A 132 3.12 -6.39 -8.05
N SER A 133 2.83 -5.36 -7.27
CA SER A 133 2.95 -5.41 -5.81
C SER A 133 1.99 -6.43 -5.21
N MET A 134 0.76 -6.47 -5.69
CA MET A 134 -0.24 -7.44 -5.23
C MET A 134 0.14 -8.87 -5.63
N GLU A 135 0.72 -9.06 -6.82
CA GLU A 135 1.25 -10.36 -7.23
C GLU A 135 2.38 -10.81 -6.30
N THR A 136 3.22 -9.89 -5.86
CA THR A 136 4.29 -10.19 -4.90
C THR A 136 3.72 -10.65 -3.56
N ILE A 137 2.67 -10.00 -3.06
CA ILE A 137 1.99 -10.45 -1.83
C ILE A 137 1.51 -11.89 -2.00
N LYS A 138 0.88 -12.18 -3.14
CA LYS A 138 0.38 -13.53 -3.45
C LYS A 138 1.51 -14.56 -3.43
N GLU A 139 2.61 -14.26 -4.12
CA GLU A 139 3.78 -15.15 -4.17
C GLU A 139 4.36 -15.40 -2.77
N MET A 140 4.49 -14.36 -1.96
CA MET A 140 5.03 -14.48 -0.61
C MET A 140 4.16 -15.35 0.29
N LEU A 141 2.85 -15.21 0.20
CA LEU A 141 1.92 -15.92 1.09
C LEU A 141 1.56 -17.32 0.61
N GLU A 142 1.77 -17.62 -0.65
CA GLU A 142 1.52 -18.96 -1.21
C GLU A 142 2.78 -19.84 -1.23
N ALA A 143 3.91 -19.28 -0.91
CA ALA A 143 5.18 -20.00 -0.92
C ALA A 143 5.25 -21.07 0.17
#